data_4b6b67c436d8d0932efd1e972ba98909
#
_entry.id   4b6b67c436d8d0932efd1e972ba98909
#
_cell.length_a   1.000
_cell.length_b   1.000
_cell.length_c   1.000
_cell.angle_alpha   90.00
_cell.angle_beta   90.00
_cell.angle_gamma   90.00
#
_symmetry.space_group_name_H-M   'P 1'
#
loop_
_entity.id
_entity.type
_entity.pdbx_description
1 polymer ?
#
loop_
_entity_poly.entity_id
_entity_poly.type
_entity_poly.pdbx_seq_one_letter_code
_entity_poly.pdbx_strand_id
1 'polypeptide(L)'
;RPLPEGLIRGSDASMRAIEAARVNTGRLLGGKGIVLTKRRYQDLHPLRDVTIVCNPPYGIRMKREQDMVRFMKDFGDFLKQRCQGSKAYVYFGDRALIKSVGLRTSWKRPLKNGPLDGRLVKYEMY
;
A
#
# COMPACT_ATOMS: atom_id res chain seq x y z
N ARG A 1 8.76 6.53 -24.41
CA ARG A 1 7.57 7.36 -24.28
C ARG A 1 7.41 7.80 -22.83
N PRO A 2 7.40 9.11 -22.53
CA PRO A 2 7.27 9.57 -21.16
C PRO A 2 5.90 9.23 -20.58
N LEU A 3 5.88 8.95 -19.27
CA LEU A 3 4.62 8.75 -18.56
C LEU A 3 3.87 10.07 -18.41
N PRO A 4 2.55 10.07 -18.59
CA PRO A 4 1.75 11.25 -18.25
C PRO A 4 1.94 11.65 -16.80
N GLU A 5 1.98 12.95 -16.54
CA GLU A 5 2.12 13.44 -15.17
C GLU A 5 0.93 12.99 -14.32
N GLY A 6 1.23 12.48 -13.13
CA GLY A 6 0.21 12.04 -12.19
C GLY A 6 -0.45 10.70 -12.51
N LEU A 7 -0.01 10.00 -13.55
CA LEU A 7 -0.48 8.64 -13.81
C LEU A 7 -0.09 7.70 -12.66
N ILE A 8 1.13 7.89 -12.14
CA ILE A 8 1.61 7.16 -10.96
C ILE A 8 1.69 8.15 -9.80
N ARG A 9 1.03 7.81 -8.71
CA ARG A 9 1.00 8.63 -7.50
C ARG A 9 1.42 7.79 -6.31
N GLY A 10 2.16 8.39 -5.40
CA GLY A 10 2.55 7.77 -4.14
C GLY A 10 2.31 8.69 -2.97
N SER A 11 2.00 8.12 -1.83
CA SER A 11 1.84 8.86 -0.58
C SER A 11 2.41 8.07 0.58
N ASP A 12 2.85 8.81 1.60
CA ASP A 12 3.33 8.23 2.85
C ASP A 12 3.12 9.28 3.95
N ALA A 13 2.88 8.83 5.16
CA ALA A 13 2.70 9.71 6.30
C ALA A 13 4.02 10.35 6.73
N SER A 14 5.16 9.78 6.35
CA SER A 14 6.49 10.25 6.73
C SER A 14 7.10 11.13 5.64
N MET A 15 7.45 12.36 5.98
CA MET A 15 8.17 13.25 5.05
C MET A 15 9.53 12.66 4.68
N ARG A 16 10.17 11.97 5.60
CA ARG A 16 11.45 11.31 5.34
C ARG A 16 11.34 10.24 4.26
N ALA A 17 10.26 9.46 4.29
CA ALA A 17 10.00 8.46 3.26
C ALA A 17 9.72 9.12 1.91
N ILE A 18 8.97 10.22 1.90
CA ILE A 18 8.67 10.96 0.67
C ILE A 18 9.94 11.58 0.08
N GLU A 19 10.81 12.15 0.89
CA GLU A 19 12.09 12.71 0.42
C GLU A 19 12.98 11.62 -0.19
N ALA A 20 13.06 10.46 0.45
CA ALA A 20 13.81 9.33 -0.08
C ALA A 20 13.23 8.85 -1.42
N ALA A 21 11.91 8.77 -1.50
CA ALA A 21 11.23 8.37 -2.73
C ALA A 21 11.46 9.38 -3.85
N ARG A 22 11.48 10.68 -3.57
CA ARG A 22 11.78 11.72 -4.57
C ARG A 22 13.18 11.57 -5.14
N VAL A 23 14.15 11.26 -4.30
CA VAL A 23 15.52 11.01 -4.77
C VAL A 23 15.54 9.81 -5.70
N ASN A 24 14.87 8.75 -5.33
CA ASN A 24 14.84 7.51 -6.11
C ASN A 24 14.11 7.67 -7.44
N THR A 25 12.94 8.33 -7.44
CA THR A 25 12.19 8.55 -8.68
C THR A 25 12.91 9.53 -9.61
N GLY A 26 13.67 10.47 -9.06
CA GLY A 26 14.47 11.39 -9.84
C GLY A 26 15.55 10.71 -10.66
N ARG A 27 15.94 9.49 -10.29
CA ARG A 27 16.93 8.69 -11.01
C ARG A 27 16.31 7.81 -12.10
N LEU A 28 14.99 7.73 -12.14
CA LEU A 28 14.28 6.92 -13.13
C LEU A 28 14.01 7.75 -14.39
N LEU A 29 14.13 7.10 -15.54
CA LEU A 29 13.69 7.69 -16.79
C LEU A 29 12.18 7.91 -16.74
N GLY A 30 11.74 9.16 -16.91
CA GLY A 30 10.33 9.50 -16.81
C GLY A 30 9.81 9.66 -15.37
N GLY A 31 10.69 9.52 -14.37
CA GLY A 31 10.26 9.58 -12.96
C GLY A 31 9.75 10.94 -12.50
N LYS A 32 10.03 12.00 -13.24
CA LYS A 32 9.55 13.36 -12.90
C LYS A 32 8.03 13.48 -12.93
N GLY A 33 7.34 12.61 -13.69
CA GLY A 33 5.89 12.60 -13.77
C GLY A 33 5.21 11.91 -12.58
N ILE A 34 5.98 11.27 -11.71
CA ILE A 34 5.44 10.59 -10.52
C ILE A 34 5.16 11.64 -9.45
N VAL A 35 3.91 11.70 -8.99
CA VAL A 35 3.49 12.65 -7.95
C VAL A 35 3.60 11.99 -6.59
N LEU A 36 4.40 12.56 -5.69
CA LEU A 36 4.61 12.06 -4.34
C LEU A 36 4.11 13.08 -3.33
N THR A 37 3.34 12.64 -2.36
CA THR A 37 2.69 13.50 -1.39
C THR A 37 2.87 12.96 0.02
N LYS A 38 3.25 13.83 0.97
CA LYS A 38 3.19 13.47 2.39
C LYS A 38 1.74 13.51 2.83
N ARG A 39 1.15 12.34 3.03
CA ARG A 39 -0.25 12.24 3.45
C ARG A 39 -0.52 10.85 4.02
N ARG A 40 -1.25 10.77 5.13
CA ARG A 40 -1.73 9.49 5.62
C ARG A 40 -2.76 8.95 4.63
N TYR A 41 -2.83 7.61 4.45
CA TYR A 41 -3.79 7.05 3.50
C TYR A 41 -5.23 7.43 3.86
N GLN A 42 -5.53 7.58 5.16
CA GLN A 42 -6.87 7.95 5.62
C GLN A 42 -7.30 9.33 5.11
N ASP A 43 -6.35 10.19 4.80
CA ASP A 43 -6.61 11.57 4.36
C ASP A 43 -6.63 11.70 2.83
N LEU A 44 -6.43 10.61 2.10
CA LEU A 44 -6.53 10.61 0.64
C LEU A 44 -7.98 10.77 0.19
N HIS A 45 -8.16 11.43 -0.94
CA HIS A 45 -9.45 11.40 -1.62
C HIS A 45 -9.80 9.97 -2.02
N PRO A 46 -11.10 9.64 -2.20
CA PRO A 46 -11.47 8.30 -2.64
C PRO A 46 -10.69 7.88 -3.89
N LEU A 47 -10.18 6.64 -3.87
CA LEU A 47 -9.41 6.06 -4.97
C LEU A 47 -10.31 5.10 -5.73
N ARG A 48 -10.88 5.56 -6.83
CA ARG A 48 -11.82 4.77 -7.63
C ARG A 48 -11.20 4.28 -8.91
N ASP A 49 -11.43 3.01 -9.23
CA ASP A 49 -11.02 2.39 -10.50
C ASP A 49 -9.52 2.54 -10.76
N VAL A 50 -8.72 2.37 -9.71
CA VAL A 50 -7.25 2.46 -9.78
C VAL A 50 -6.60 1.17 -9.31
N THR A 51 -5.32 1.02 -9.60
CA THR A 51 -4.51 -0.05 -9.05
C THR A 51 -3.69 0.48 -7.90
N ILE A 52 -3.80 -0.17 -6.75
CA ILE A 52 -3.10 0.19 -5.53
C ILE A 52 -2.04 -0.86 -5.23
N VAL A 53 -0.83 -0.41 -4.92
CA VAL A 53 0.26 -1.30 -4.51
C VAL A 53 0.81 -0.77 -3.19
N CYS A 54 0.89 -1.62 -2.18
CA CYS A 54 1.43 -1.18 -0.90
C CYS A 54 2.06 -2.33 -0.11
N ASN A 55 2.93 -1.92 0.80
CA ASN A 55 3.60 -2.79 1.75
C ASN A 55 3.37 -2.19 3.15
N PRO A 56 2.24 -2.53 3.80
CA PRO A 56 1.91 -1.93 5.10
C PRO A 56 2.94 -2.30 6.17
N PRO A 57 3.05 -1.47 7.23
CA PRO A 57 3.99 -1.77 8.32
C PRO A 57 3.62 -3.05 9.05
N TYR A 58 4.65 -3.74 9.51
CA TYR A 58 4.51 -4.96 10.30
C TYR A 58 5.74 -5.14 11.19
N GLY A 59 5.59 -5.94 12.26
CA GLY A 59 6.72 -6.32 13.11
C GLY A 59 7.40 -5.14 13.78
N ILE A 60 8.62 -4.85 13.38
CA ILE A 60 9.51 -3.88 14.03
C ILE A 60 8.92 -2.48 14.14
N ARG A 61 8.10 -2.07 13.17
CA ARG A 61 7.54 -0.71 13.13
C ARG A 61 6.36 -0.52 14.08
N MET A 62 5.73 -1.60 14.50
CA MET A 62 4.61 -1.56 15.44
C MET A 62 4.92 -2.43 16.63
N LYS A 63 4.94 -1.83 17.81
CA LYS A 63 5.39 -2.48 19.04
C LYS A 63 4.39 -3.48 19.63
N ARG A 64 3.10 -3.34 19.27
CA ARG A 64 2.04 -4.17 19.81
C ARG A 64 1.29 -4.88 18.71
N GLU A 65 1.03 -6.17 18.93
CA GLU A 65 0.20 -6.96 18.03
C GLU A 65 -1.19 -6.33 17.84
N GLN A 66 -1.77 -5.81 18.93
CA GLN A 66 -3.06 -5.13 18.89
C GLN A 66 -3.08 -3.94 17.95
N ASP A 67 -1.98 -3.17 17.90
CA ASP A 67 -1.87 -2.02 17.03
C ASP A 67 -1.79 -2.43 15.57
N MET A 68 -1.10 -3.53 15.27
CA MET A 68 -1.03 -4.08 13.93
C MET A 68 -2.39 -4.59 13.45
N VAL A 69 -3.12 -5.27 14.31
CA VAL A 69 -4.47 -5.76 14.00
C VAL A 69 -5.41 -4.59 13.72
N ARG A 70 -5.37 -3.57 14.55
CA ARG A 70 -6.19 -2.35 14.36
C ARG A 70 -5.82 -1.64 13.07
N PHE A 71 -4.54 -1.50 12.80
CA PHE A 71 -4.08 -0.88 11.55
C PHE A 71 -4.62 -1.63 10.34
N MET A 72 -4.53 -2.94 10.33
CA MET A 72 -5.00 -3.76 9.21
C MET A 72 -6.51 -3.67 9.05
N LYS A 73 -7.26 -3.62 10.14
CA LYS A 73 -8.70 -3.44 10.09
C LYS A 73 -9.07 -2.08 9.50
N ASP A 74 -8.43 -1.02 9.96
CA ASP A 74 -8.66 0.34 9.45
C ASP A 74 -8.31 0.42 7.97
N PHE A 75 -7.23 -0.22 7.57
CA PHE A 75 -6.81 -0.29 6.17
C PHE A 75 -7.85 -1.02 5.32
N GLY A 76 -8.37 -2.14 5.80
CA GLY A 76 -9.44 -2.89 5.13
C GLY A 76 -10.71 -2.05 4.97
N ASP A 77 -11.09 -1.31 6.00
CA ASP A 77 -12.25 -0.42 5.95
C ASP A 77 -12.02 0.69 4.92
N PHE A 78 -10.84 1.25 4.85
CA PHE A 78 -10.47 2.25 3.84
C PHE A 78 -10.63 1.67 2.43
N LEU A 79 -10.09 0.49 2.17
CA LEU A 79 -10.21 -0.15 0.86
C LEU A 79 -11.67 -0.38 0.49
N LYS A 80 -12.47 -0.89 1.43
CA LYS A 80 -13.86 -1.23 1.21
C LYS A 80 -14.72 0.01 0.96
N GLN A 81 -14.50 1.06 1.73
CA GLN A 81 -15.39 2.23 1.74
C GLN A 81 -14.96 3.33 0.77
N ARG A 82 -13.66 3.45 0.49
CA ARG A 82 -13.13 4.58 -0.25
C ARG A 82 -12.41 4.20 -1.54
N CYS A 83 -12.30 2.92 -1.86
CA CYS A 83 -11.54 2.46 -3.03
C CYS A 83 -12.39 1.59 -3.96
N GLN A 84 -13.67 1.93 -4.12
CA GLN A 84 -14.58 1.15 -4.98
C GLN A 84 -14.07 1.05 -6.42
N GLY A 85 -14.18 -0.13 -7.00
CA GLY A 85 -13.74 -0.41 -8.36
C GLY A 85 -12.25 -0.60 -8.52
N SER A 86 -11.50 -0.43 -7.43
CA SER A 86 -10.03 -0.56 -7.46
C SER A 86 -9.57 -1.98 -7.17
N LYS A 87 -8.33 -2.26 -7.56
CA LYS A 87 -7.62 -3.50 -7.21
C LYS A 87 -6.44 -3.13 -6.34
N ALA A 88 -6.26 -3.86 -5.25
CA ALA A 88 -5.13 -3.63 -4.35
C ALA A 88 -4.24 -4.86 -4.29
N TYR A 89 -2.95 -4.65 -4.48
CA TYR A 89 -1.92 -5.66 -4.32
C TYR A 89 -1.12 -5.30 -3.07
N VAL A 90 -1.23 -6.13 -2.05
CA VAL A 90 -0.70 -5.85 -0.72
C VAL A 90 0.29 -6.94 -0.32
N TYR A 91 1.47 -6.54 0.07
CA TYR A 91 2.45 -7.48 0.58
C TYR A 91 2.37 -7.57 2.10
N PHE A 92 2.22 -8.79 2.61
CA PHE A 92 2.21 -9.06 4.05
C PHE A 92 3.48 -9.82 4.42
N GLY A 93 4.36 -9.15 5.15
CA GLY A 93 5.53 -9.81 5.72
C GLY A 93 5.16 -10.80 6.82
N ASP A 94 4.04 -10.55 7.52
CA ASP A 94 3.44 -11.46 8.48
C ASP A 94 2.06 -11.89 7.97
N ARG A 95 1.98 -13.11 7.46
CA ARG A 95 0.75 -13.65 6.87
C ARG A 95 -0.41 -13.78 7.85
N ALA A 96 -0.11 -13.82 9.16
CA ALA A 96 -1.16 -13.88 10.17
C ALA A 96 -2.04 -12.63 10.19
N LEU A 97 -1.55 -11.50 9.65
CA LEU A 97 -2.29 -10.24 9.60
C LEU A 97 -3.31 -10.17 8.47
N ILE A 98 -3.27 -11.07 7.50
CA ILE A 98 -4.19 -11.04 6.35
C ILE A 98 -5.65 -11.07 6.80
N LYS A 99 -5.97 -11.94 7.75
CA LYS A 99 -7.34 -12.07 8.27
C LYS A 99 -7.85 -10.80 8.95
N SER A 100 -6.94 -9.97 9.46
CA SER A 100 -7.31 -8.74 10.17
C SER A 100 -7.81 -7.64 9.24
N VAL A 101 -7.51 -7.74 7.95
CA VAL A 101 -8.00 -6.77 6.95
C VAL A 101 -9.51 -6.83 6.81
N GLY A 102 -10.11 -8.01 6.99
CA GLY A 102 -11.56 -8.16 6.95
C GLY A 102 -12.16 -8.11 5.55
N LEU A 103 -11.36 -8.30 4.52
CA LEU A 103 -11.80 -8.38 3.13
C LEU A 103 -11.51 -9.76 2.56
N ARG A 104 -12.38 -10.20 1.67
CA ARG A 104 -12.15 -11.43 0.93
C ARG A 104 -11.04 -11.22 -0.09
N THR A 105 -10.04 -12.10 -0.06
CA THR A 105 -8.93 -12.04 -1.01
C THR A 105 -9.34 -12.66 -2.35
N SER A 106 -8.91 -12.05 -3.46
CA SER A 106 -9.05 -12.64 -4.78
C SER A 106 -8.08 -13.80 -4.95
N TRP A 107 -6.83 -13.60 -4.51
CA TRP A 107 -5.84 -14.66 -4.43
C TRP A 107 -4.73 -14.25 -3.45
N LYS A 108 -3.96 -15.27 -3.02
CA LYS A 108 -2.78 -15.10 -2.18
C LYS A 108 -1.67 -15.94 -2.78
N ARG A 109 -0.46 -15.38 -2.85
CA ARG A 109 0.71 -16.08 -3.38
C ARG A 109 1.89 -15.95 -2.43
N PRO A 110 2.65 -17.02 -2.20
CA PRO A 110 3.89 -16.93 -1.43
C PRO A 110 4.87 -15.99 -2.14
N LEU A 111 5.50 -15.11 -1.37
CA LEU A 111 6.52 -14.21 -1.90
C LEU A 111 7.53 -13.95 -0.80
N LYS A 112 8.73 -14.53 -0.94
CA LYS A 112 9.80 -14.31 0.01
C LYS A 112 10.44 -12.94 -0.20
N ASN A 113 10.74 -12.27 0.88
CA ASN A 113 11.51 -11.03 0.88
C ASN A 113 12.61 -11.13 1.94
N GLY A 114 13.82 -11.53 1.52
CA GLY A 114 14.90 -11.85 2.44
C GLY A 114 14.49 -13.00 3.38
N PRO A 115 14.58 -12.82 4.70
CA PRO A 115 14.18 -13.85 5.66
C PRO A 115 12.66 -13.96 5.83
N LEU A 116 11.88 -13.04 5.26
CA LEU A 116 10.43 -13.02 5.43
C LEU A 116 9.75 -14.01 4.49
N ASP A 117 8.93 -14.89 5.07
CA ASP A 117 8.06 -15.79 4.32
C ASP A 117 6.69 -15.12 4.16
N GLY A 118 6.65 -14.11 3.30
CA GLY A 118 5.48 -13.27 3.13
C GLY A 118 4.49 -13.78 2.11
N ARG A 119 3.44 -12.98 1.94
CA ARG A 119 2.37 -13.25 0.97
C ARG A 119 2.04 -11.99 0.20
N LEU A 120 1.96 -12.11 -1.12
CA LEU A 120 1.36 -11.08 -1.96
C LEU A 120 -0.11 -11.41 -2.11
N VAL A 121 -0.97 -10.45 -1.79
CA VAL A 121 -2.42 -10.64 -1.74
C VAL A 121 -3.10 -9.64 -2.65
N LYS A 122 -4.07 -10.12 -3.42
CA LYS A 122 -4.90 -9.25 -4.26
C LYS A 122 -6.30 -9.12 -3.66
N TYR A 123 -6.76 -7.90 -3.58
CA TYR A 123 -8.14 -7.57 -3.23
C TYR A 123 -8.80 -6.84 -4.40
N GLU A 124 -10.06 -7.13 -4.65
CA GLU A 124 -10.87 -6.39 -5.62
C GLU A 124 -12.05 -5.76 -4.87
N MET A 125 -12.18 -4.44 -4.99
CA MET A 125 -13.24 -3.70 -4.32
C MET A 125 -14.36 -3.36 -5.32
N TYR A 126 -15.58 -3.60 -4.90
CA TYR A 126 -16.76 -3.40 -5.75
C TYR A 126 -17.62 -2.23 -5.29
#